data_14979973aac03a2f25cf158ee01cb103
#
_entry.id   14979973aac03a2f25cf158ee01cb103
#
_cell.length_a   1.000
_cell.length_b   1.000
_cell.length_c   1.000
_cell.angle_alpha   90.00
_cell.angle_beta   90.00
_cell.angle_gamma   90.00
#
_symmetry.space_group_name_H-M   'P 1'
#
loop_
_entity.id
_entity.type
_entity.pdbx_description
1 polymer ?
#
loop_
_entity_poly.entity_id
_entity_poly.type
_entity_poly.pdbx_seq_one_letter_code
_entity_poly.pdbx_strand_id
1 'polypeptide(L)'
;MKKNLTELVFILDRSGSMSGLEDDTIGGFNSMLTKQKGEEGEAVVSTVLFDNECEVIHDRVDIQKIEPMTRKEYYVRGCTALLDAVGGAIHHIGNVHKYAREEDRPEKTLFVITTDGMENASRKYSYDRLKAMIQRQKEKYGWEFIFLGANIDAAKEAARFGIQADRAVNYNADSVGTAVIYEAVSEAVCSVRASKSMSDSWRRKVDEDYKKRGK
;
A
#
# COMPACT_ATOMS: atom_id res chain seq x y z
N MET A 1 -0.64 -17.54 15.90
CA MET A 1 -0.08 -16.42 15.10
C MET A 1 1.30 -16.09 15.66
N LYS A 2 2.26 -15.82 14.78
CA LYS A 2 3.61 -15.43 15.16
C LYS A 2 3.61 -14.01 15.70
N LYS A 3 3.80 -13.88 17.00
CA LYS A 3 3.88 -12.57 17.67
C LYS A 3 5.03 -11.75 17.10
N ASN A 4 4.84 -10.45 17.04
CA ASN A 4 5.82 -9.49 16.51
C ASN A 4 6.18 -9.67 15.02
N LEU A 5 5.48 -10.52 14.27
CA LEU A 5 5.61 -10.61 12.81
C LEU A 5 4.52 -9.78 12.15
N THR A 6 4.92 -8.83 11.32
CA THR A 6 4.01 -8.01 10.50
C THR A 6 4.18 -8.36 9.03
N GLU A 7 3.08 -8.54 8.32
CA GLU A 7 3.04 -8.62 6.87
C GLU A 7 2.71 -7.26 6.27
N LEU A 8 3.61 -6.74 5.46
CA LEU A 8 3.47 -5.46 4.75
C LEU A 8 3.26 -5.75 3.27
N VAL A 9 2.17 -5.27 2.71
CA VAL A 9 1.83 -5.46 1.29
C VAL A 9 1.70 -4.09 0.63
N PHE A 10 2.64 -3.76 -0.24
CA PHE A 10 2.65 -2.53 -1.01
C PHE A 10 2.14 -2.78 -2.42
N ILE A 11 1.15 -2.00 -2.83
CA ILE A 11 0.56 -2.05 -4.17
C ILE A 11 0.80 -0.68 -4.78
N LEU A 12 1.76 -0.61 -5.70
CA LEU A 12 2.29 0.64 -6.25
C LEU A 12 1.89 0.78 -7.73
N ASP A 13 1.21 1.85 -8.01
CA ASP A 13 0.86 2.26 -9.37
C ASP A 13 2.13 2.62 -10.16
N ARG A 14 2.28 2.04 -11.35
CA ARG A 14 3.26 2.44 -12.34
C ARG A 14 2.62 2.74 -13.69
N SER A 15 1.33 3.10 -13.70
CA SER A 15 0.62 3.51 -14.91
C SER A 15 1.17 4.80 -15.48
N GLY A 16 0.77 5.14 -16.70
CA GLY A 16 1.32 6.29 -17.43
C GLY A 16 1.18 7.64 -16.73
N SER A 17 0.19 7.80 -15.84
CA SER A 17 -0.01 9.00 -15.02
C SER A 17 1.13 9.25 -14.02
N MET A 18 1.81 8.19 -13.56
CA MET A 18 2.98 8.29 -12.68
C MET A 18 4.24 8.84 -13.37
N SER A 19 4.16 9.22 -14.65
CA SER A 19 5.31 9.74 -15.41
C SER A 19 5.88 11.02 -14.79
N GLY A 20 7.19 11.01 -14.56
CA GLY A 20 7.92 12.11 -13.91
C GLY A 20 8.03 11.96 -12.39
N LEU A 21 7.39 10.93 -11.79
CA LEU A 21 7.45 10.63 -10.36
C LEU A 21 8.25 9.35 -10.07
N GLU A 22 8.90 8.75 -11.09
CA GLU A 22 9.56 7.46 -10.95
C GLU A 22 10.66 7.50 -9.89
N ASP A 23 11.57 8.49 -9.95
CA ASP A 23 12.67 8.61 -9.00
C ASP A 23 12.18 8.95 -7.59
N ASP A 24 11.16 9.78 -7.48
CA ASP A 24 10.56 10.15 -6.20
C ASP A 24 9.86 8.94 -5.55
N THR A 25 9.14 8.14 -6.35
CA THR A 25 8.50 6.90 -5.88
C THR A 25 9.53 5.87 -5.43
N ILE A 26 10.57 5.63 -6.25
CA ILE A 26 11.68 4.72 -5.93
C ILE A 26 12.39 5.20 -4.66
N GLY A 27 12.77 6.46 -4.60
CA GLY A 27 13.48 7.05 -3.47
C GLY A 27 12.67 7.02 -2.18
N GLY A 28 11.40 7.40 -2.25
CA GLY A 28 10.47 7.39 -1.12
C GLY A 28 10.23 5.98 -0.58
N PHE A 29 9.94 5.02 -1.47
CA PHE A 29 9.75 3.62 -1.10
C PHE A 29 11.00 3.02 -0.45
N ASN A 30 12.18 3.19 -1.05
CA ASN A 30 13.43 2.68 -0.51
C ASN A 30 13.80 3.33 0.84
N SER A 31 13.57 4.64 0.99
CA SER A 31 13.80 5.36 2.25
C SER A 31 12.87 4.83 3.36
N MET A 32 11.60 4.64 3.04
CA MET A 32 10.63 4.07 3.97
C MET A 32 11.05 2.65 4.40
N LEU A 33 11.41 1.76 3.46
CA LEU A 33 11.90 0.42 3.78
C LEU A 33 13.16 0.45 4.65
N THR A 34 14.10 1.36 4.36
CA THR A 34 15.33 1.51 5.14
C THR A 34 15.02 1.86 6.60
N LYS A 35 14.08 2.79 6.83
CA LYS A 35 13.62 3.11 8.20
C LYS A 35 12.97 1.89 8.86
N GLN A 36 12.13 1.16 8.13
CA GLN A 36 11.45 -0.03 8.67
C GLN A 36 12.39 -1.19 9.00
N LYS A 37 13.56 -1.29 8.36
CA LYS A 37 14.62 -2.26 8.74
C LYS A 37 15.17 -2.00 10.14
N GLY A 38 15.16 -0.75 10.62
CA GLY A 38 15.61 -0.37 11.95
C GLY A 38 14.57 -0.53 13.07
N GLU A 39 13.30 -0.82 12.72
CA GLU A 39 12.23 -0.96 13.70
C GLU A 39 12.22 -2.34 14.37
N GLU A 40 11.77 -2.39 15.64
CA GLU A 40 11.63 -3.64 16.38
C GLU A 40 10.60 -4.60 15.73
N GLY A 41 10.80 -5.90 15.95
CA GLY A 41 9.96 -6.95 15.44
C GLY A 41 10.34 -7.40 14.02
N GLU A 42 9.78 -8.53 13.61
CA GLU A 42 9.99 -9.08 12.27
C GLU A 42 8.97 -8.50 11.28
N ALA A 43 9.38 -8.33 10.04
CA ALA A 43 8.46 -7.99 8.96
C ALA A 43 8.79 -8.78 7.69
N VAL A 44 7.74 -9.21 7.00
CA VAL A 44 7.82 -9.71 5.63
C VAL A 44 7.11 -8.74 4.70
N VAL A 45 7.68 -8.55 3.52
CA VAL A 45 7.20 -7.55 2.57
C VAL A 45 6.84 -8.21 1.25
N SER A 46 5.64 -7.88 0.77
CA SER A 46 5.22 -8.12 -0.60
C SER A 46 5.08 -6.78 -1.32
N THR A 47 5.61 -6.70 -2.54
CA THR A 47 5.50 -5.49 -3.37
C THR A 47 4.95 -5.88 -4.74
N VAL A 48 3.80 -5.32 -5.05
CA VAL A 48 3.10 -5.50 -6.33
C VAL A 48 3.15 -4.19 -7.09
N LEU A 49 3.79 -4.18 -8.24
CA LEU A 49 3.73 -3.08 -9.21
C LEU A 49 2.58 -3.35 -10.16
N PHE A 50 1.80 -2.33 -10.47
CA PHE A 50 0.69 -2.51 -11.40
C PHE A 50 0.56 -1.38 -12.42
N ASP A 51 0.13 -1.77 -13.59
CA ASP A 51 -0.36 -0.96 -14.72
C ASP A 51 -1.61 -1.66 -15.27
N ASN A 52 -1.68 -2.07 -16.55
CA ASN A 52 -2.69 -3.03 -17.03
C ASN A 52 -2.34 -4.48 -16.65
N GLU A 53 -1.17 -4.72 -16.10
CA GLU A 53 -0.72 -6.00 -15.60
C GLU A 53 -0.20 -5.83 -14.16
N CYS A 54 -0.07 -6.94 -13.43
CA CYS A 54 0.49 -6.96 -12.09
C CYS A 54 1.79 -7.73 -12.08
N GLU A 55 2.83 -7.15 -11.50
CA GLU A 55 4.13 -7.77 -11.32
C GLU A 55 4.49 -7.78 -9.83
N VAL A 56 4.78 -8.97 -9.30
CA VAL A 56 5.21 -9.16 -7.92
C VAL A 56 6.72 -9.12 -7.89
N ILE A 57 7.32 -8.05 -7.39
CA ILE A 57 8.78 -7.93 -7.27
C ILE A 57 9.31 -8.43 -5.92
N HIS A 58 8.50 -8.42 -4.89
CA HIS A 58 8.77 -9.07 -3.61
C HIS A 58 7.54 -9.90 -3.21
N ASP A 59 7.75 -11.15 -2.84
CA ASP A 59 6.70 -12.05 -2.34
C ASP A 59 7.10 -12.56 -0.96
N ARG A 60 6.58 -11.89 0.07
CA ARG A 60 6.81 -12.20 1.48
C ARG A 60 8.29 -12.31 1.86
N VAL A 61 9.11 -11.44 1.31
CA VAL A 61 10.55 -11.39 1.59
C VAL A 61 10.78 -10.77 2.96
N ASP A 62 11.67 -11.38 3.76
CA ASP A 62 12.15 -10.77 5.00
C ASP A 62 12.67 -9.35 4.70
N ILE A 63 12.15 -8.36 5.43
CA ILE A 63 12.47 -6.95 5.18
C ILE A 63 13.97 -6.68 5.21
N GLN A 64 14.74 -7.41 6.03
CA GLN A 64 16.19 -7.27 6.13
C GLN A 64 16.91 -7.69 4.84
N LYS A 65 16.29 -8.54 4.02
CA LYS A 65 16.86 -9.10 2.78
C LYS A 65 16.41 -8.36 1.51
N ILE A 66 15.52 -7.38 1.64
CA ILE A 66 15.05 -6.63 0.47
C ILE A 66 16.16 -5.73 -0.04
N GLU A 67 16.48 -5.88 -1.32
CA GLU A 67 17.33 -4.96 -2.06
C GLU A 67 16.54 -3.70 -2.46
N PRO A 68 17.20 -2.53 -2.58
CA PRO A 68 16.53 -1.32 -3.04
C PRO A 68 15.92 -1.48 -4.44
N MET A 69 14.67 -1.04 -4.60
CA MET A 69 14.02 -0.94 -5.90
C MET A 69 14.76 0.06 -6.79
N THR A 70 14.87 -0.23 -8.08
CA THR A 70 15.53 0.62 -9.08
C THR A 70 14.62 0.87 -10.28
N ARG A 71 15.10 1.68 -11.24
CA ARG A 71 14.39 1.89 -12.51
C ARG A 71 14.30 0.62 -13.39
N LYS A 72 14.96 -0.48 -13.02
CA LYS A 72 14.79 -1.77 -13.70
C LYS A 72 13.45 -2.41 -13.35
N GLU A 73 13.04 -2.28 -12.08
CA GLU A 73 11.78 -2.83 -11.57
C GLU A 73 10.65 -1.81 -11.76
N TYR A 74 10.89 -0.53 -11.41
CA TYR A 74 9.87 0.51 -11.47
C TYR A 74 10.08 1.44 -12.65
N TYR A 75 9.24 1.29 -13.65
CA TYR A 75 9.16 2.15 -14.84
C TYR A 75 7.69 2.28 -15.25
N VAL A 76 7.31 3.47 -15.71
CA VAL A 76 5.91 3.77 -16.01
C VAL A 76 5.48 3.24 -17.38
N ARG A 77 4.27 2.70 -17.44
CA ARG A 77 3.62 2.25 -18.69
C ARG A 77 2.11 2.02 -18.49
N GLY A 78 1.38 2.00 -19.59
CA GLY A 78 0.01 1.44 -19.64
C GLY A 78 -1.06 2.22 -18.89
N CYS A 79 -2.10 1.49 -18.49
CA CYS A 79 -3.31 1.95 -17.84
C CYS A 79 -3.36 1.48 -16.37
N THR A 80 -4.46 1.79 -15.66
CA THR A 80 -4.56 1.58 -14.20
C THR A 80 -5.54 0.43 -13.88
N ALA A 81 -5.05 -0.81 -13.74
CA ALA A 81 -5.84 -1.98 -13.34
C ALA A 81 -5.80 -2.18 -11.81
N LEU A 82 -6.25 -1.18 -11.07
CA LEU A 82 -6.18 -1.10 -9.61
C LEU A 82 -6.95 -2.24 -8.91
N LEU A 83 -8.18 -2.53 -9.36
CA LEU A 83 -9.00 -3.58 -8.75
C LEU A 83 -8.36 -4.96 -8.89
N ASP A 84 -7.74 -5.23 -10.06
CA ASP A 84 -7.06 -6.48 -10.33
C ASP A 84 -5.81 -6.63 -9.46
N ALA A 85 -5.06 -5.55 -9.24
CA ALA A 85 -3.87 -5.54 -8.39
C ALA A 85 -4.23 -5.80 -6.92
N VAL A 86 -5.17 -5.02 -6.37
CA VAL A 86 -5.58 -5.16 -4.98
C VAL A 86 -6.27 -6.50 -4.72
N GLY A 87 -7.20 -6.90 -5.60
CA GLY A 87 -7.92 -8.17 -5.48
C GLY A 87 -6.99 -9.38 -5.59
N GLY A 88 -6.03 -9.34 -6.52
CA GLY A 88 -5.02 -10.37 -6.69
C GLY A 88 -4.12 -10.51 -5.46
N ALA A 89 -3.63 -9.40 -4.91
CA ALA A 89 -2.80 -9.39 -3.72
C ALA A 89 -3.55 -9.93 -2.48
N ILE A 90 -4.80 -9.49 -2.26
CA ILE A 90 -5.63 -10.02 -1.16
C ILE A 90 -5.87 -11.53 -1.31
N HIS A 91 -6.13 -11.98 -2.53
CA HIS A 91 -6.34 -13.41 -2.80
C HIS A 91 -5.07 -14.22 -2.51
N HIS A 92 -3.91 -13.76 -2.98
CA HIS A 92 -2.62 -14.40 -2.77
C HIS A 92 -2.27 -14.50 -1.29
N ILE A 93 -2.18 -13.37 -0.59
CA ILE A 93 -1.84 -13.33 0.84
C ILE A 93 -2.87 -14.11 1.68
N GLY A 94 -4.16 -13.98 1.36
CA GLY A 94 -5.22 -14.74 2.03
C GLY A 94 -5.07 -16.26 1.89
N ASN A 95 -4.64 -16.75 0.72
CA ASN A 95 -4.34 -18.16 0.52
C ASN A 95 -3.09 -18.59 1.28
N VAL A 96 -2.03 -17.79 1.28
CA VAL A 96 -0.83 -18.08 2.07
C VAL A 96 -1.20 -18.24 3.55
N HIS A 97 -1.95 -17.28 4.12
CA HIS A 97 -2.36 -17.34 5.53
C HIS A 97 -3.30 -18.53 5.82
N LYS A 98 -4.17 -18.88 4.86
CA LYS A 98 -5.09 -20.01 5.02
C LYS A 98 -4.35 -21.35 5.16
N TYR A 99 -3.28 -21.54 4.40
CA TYR A 99 -2.52 -22.81 4.38
C TYR A 99 -1.27 -22.80 5.28
N ALA A 100 -0.85 -21.63 5.78
CA ALA A 100 0.21 -21.53 6.77
C ALA A 100 -0.24 -22.11 8.12
N ARG A 101 0.71 -22.72 8.85
CA ARG A 101 0.48 -23.12 10.25
C ARG A 101 0.14 -21.88 11.08
N GLU A 102 -0.65 -22.05 12.13
CA GLU A 102 -1.08 -20.90 12.95
C GLU A 102 0.12 -20.14 13.55
N GLU A 103 1.16 -20.85 13.93
CA GLU A 103 2.39 -20.29 14.50
C GLU A 103 3.23 -19.48 13.49
N ASP A 104 3.02 -19.70 12.18
CA ASP A 104 3.73 -18.98 11.09
C ASP A 104 2.94 -17.81 10.51
N ARG A 105 1.65 -17.66 10.91
CA ARG A 105 0.82 -16.55 10.43
C ARG A 105 1.23 -15.26 11.09
N PRO A 106 1.36 -14.16 10.32
CA PRO A 106 1.63 -12.84 10.88
C PRO A 106 0.57 -12.42 11.90
N GLU A 107 1.01 -11.72 12.93
CA GLU A 107 0.11 -11.10 13.91
C GLU A 107 -0.63 -9.91 13.30
N LYS A 108 0.03 -9.18 12.41
CA LYS A 108 -0.50 -7.99 11.74
C LYS A 108 -0.33 -8.11 10.24
N THR A 109 -1.28 -7.55 9.49
CA THR A 109 -1.19 -7.43 8.04
C THR A 109 -1.67 -6.04 7.63
N LEU A 110 -0.83 -5.31 6.93
CA LEU A 110 -1.13 -3.97 6.43
C LEU A 110 -0.95 -3.92 4.92
N PHE A 111 -1.99 -3.48 4.23
CA PHE A 111 -1.98 -3.16 2.81
C PHE A 111 -1.84 -1.65 2.64
N VAL A 112 -0.87 -1.24 1.83
CA VAL A 112 -0.65 0.15 1.42
C VAL A 112 -0.84 0.23 -0.09
N ILE A 113 -1.87 0.96 -0.51
CA ILE A 113 -2.29 1.08 -1.91
C ILE A 113 -2.01 2.51 -2.35
N THR A 114 -1.18 2.68 -3.38
CA THR A 114 -0.82 4.00 -3.92
C THR A 114 -1.21 4.08 -5.39
N THR A 115 -1.93 5.13 -5.77
CA THR A 115 -2.30 5.42 -7.16
C THR A 115 -2.40 6.91 -7.40
N ASP A 116 -2.15 7.36 -8.62
CA ASP A 116 -2.38 8.75 -9.05
C ASP A 116 -3.45 8.87 -10.13
N GLY A 117 -4.16 7.78 -10.38
CA GLY A 117 -5.19 7.70 -11.40
C GLY A 117 -6.45 6.95 -10.97
N MET A 118 -7.49 7.11 -11.78
CA MET A 118 -8.73 6.35 -11.61
C MET A 118 -8.58 4.95 -12.22
N GLU A 119 -9.22 3.97 -11.59
CA GLU A 119 -9.42 2.62 -12.15
C GLU A 119 -10.00 2.69 -13.56
N ASN A 120 -9.33 2.06 -14.53
CA ASN A 120 -9.77 2.09 -15.93
C ASN A 120 -9.45 0.83 -16.76
N ALA A 121 -8.80 -0.18 -16.18
CA ALA A 121 -8.29 -1.32 -16.96
C ALA A 121 -8.54 -2.71 -16.34
N SER A 122 -9.08 -2.79 -15.13
CA SER A 122 -9.35 -4.07 -14.46
C SER A 122 -10.41 -4.91 -15.17
N ARG A 123 -10.19 -6.24 -15.18
CA ARG A 123 -11.05 -7.22 -15.87
C ARG A 123 -11.48 -8.39 -15.00
N LYS A 124 -10.77 -8.64 -13.87
CA LYS A 124 -10.98 -9.83 -13.03
C LYS A 124 -11.78 -9.54 -11.79
N TYR A 125 -11.68 -8.32 -11.25
CA TYR A 125 -12.32 -7.91 -10.01
C TYR A 125 -13.22 -6.69 -10.26
N SER A 126 -14.40 -6.69 -9.63
CA SER A 126 -15.30 -5.53 -9.57
C SER A 126 -15.18 -4.85 -8.21
N TYR A 127 -15.65 -3.60 -8.11
CA TYR A 127 -15.72 -2.86 -6.86
C TYR A 127 -16.48 -3.62 -5.76
N ASP A 128 -17.63 -4.21 -6.06
CA ASP A 128 -18.43 -4.96 -5.08
C ASP A 128 -17.69 -6.19 -4.57
N ARG A 129 -17.04 -6.93 -5.47
CA ARG A 129 -16.23 -8.09 -5.09
C ARG A 129 -15.05 -7.68 -4.21
N LEU A 130 -14.33 -6.63 -4.60
CA LEU A 130 -13.18 -6.13 -3.84
C LEU A 130 -13.62 -5.63 -2.46
N LYS A 131 -14.73 -4.87 -2.37
CA LYS A 131 -15.30 -4.40 -1.12
C LYS A 131 -15.63 -5.55 -0.17
N ALA A 132 -16.28 -6.61 -0.67
CA ALA A 132 -16.58 -7.79 0.13
C ALA A 132 -15.31 -8.49 0.63
N MET A 133 -14.25 -8.56 -0.22
CA MET A 133 -12.96 -9.14 0.17
C MET A 133 -12.31 -8.31 1.27
N ILE A 134 -12.18 -7.00 1.11
CA ILE A 134 -11.57 -6.10 2.10
C ILE A 134 -12.34 -6.17 3.42
N GLN A 135 -13.67 -6.07 3.38
CA GLN A 135 -14.51 -6.15 4.58
C GLN A 135 -14.26 -7.46 5.32
N ARG A 136 -14.27 -8.59 4.62
CA ARG A 136 -13.98 -9.90 5.22
C ARG A 136 -12.61 -9.95 5.89
N GLN A 137 -11.56 -9.42 5.24
CA GLN A 137 -10.20 -9.44 5.81
C GLN A 137 -10.11 -8.55 7.06
N LYS A 138 -10.75 -7.40 7.06
CA LYS A 138 -10.83 -6.49 8.21
C LYS A 138 -11.56 -7.14 9.39
N GLU A 139 -12.78 -7.62 9.17
CA GLU A 139 -13.65 -8.12 10.23
C GLU A 139 -13.17 -9.45 10.83
N LYS A 140 -12.69 -10.36 9.95
CA LYS A 140 -12.36 -11.72 10.39
C LYS A 140 -10.89 -11.89 10.82
N TYR A 141 -9.98 -11.12 10.20
CA TYR A 141 -8.54 -11.32 10.38
C TYR A 141 -7.81 -10.07 10.86
N GLY A 142 -8.50 -8.95 11.06
CA GLY A 142 -7.92 -7.71 11.56
C GLY A 142 -6.91 -7.06 10.60
N TRP A 143 -7.05 -7.30 9.29
CA TRP A 143 -6.17 -6.66 8.31
C TRP A 143 -6.46 -5.16 8.23
N GLU A 144 -5.40 -4.39 8.09
CA GLU A 144 -5.45 -2.94 7.89
C GLU A 144 -5.21 -2.58 6.43
N PHE A 145 -5.87 -1.51 5.97
CA PHE A 145 -5.74 -1.02 4.60
C PHE A 145 -5.57 0.49 4.63
N ILE A 146 -4.58 1.01 3.89
CA ILE A 146 -4.36 2.44 3.65
C ILE A 146 -4.46 2.69 2.14
N PHE A 147 -5.14 3.75 1.77
CA PHE A 147 -5.31 4.17 0.39
C PHE A 147 -4.75 5.59 0.19
N LEU A 148 -3.80 5.73 -0.73
CA LEU A 148 -3.09 6.95 -1.05
C LEU A 148 -3.44 7.31 -2.49
N GLY A 149 -4.18 8.40 -2.67
CA GLY A 149 -4.63 8.84 -3.98
C GLY A 149 -4.07 10.22 -4.34
N ALA A 150 -3.50 10.35 -5.54
CA ALA A 150 -3.22 11.65 -6.13
C ALA A 150 -4.15 11.88 -7.32
N ASN A 151 -4.42 13.15 -7.66
CA ASN A 151 -5.26 13.52 -8.80
C ASN A 151 -6.68 12.92 -8.82
N ILE A 152 -7.13 12.34 -7.71
CA ILE A 152 -8.45 11.74 -7.51
C ILE A 152 -9.01 12.15 -6.14
N ASP A 153 -10.30 11.91 -5.91
CA ASP A 153 -10.88 11.98 -4.56
C ASP A 153 -10.59 10.65 -3.85
N ALA A 154 -9.49 10.60 -3.10
CA ALA A 154 -9.02 9.39 -2.44
C ALA A 154 -10.04 8.83 -1.44
N ALA A 155 -10.74 9.69 -0.69
CA ALA A 155 -11.75 9.25 0.27
C ALA A 155 -12.96 8.61 -0.43
N LYS A 156 -13.41 9.21 -1.53
CA LYS A 156 -14.53 8.69 -2.33
C LYS A 156 -14.16 7.38 -3.00
N GLU A 157 -12.96 7.30 -3.59
CA GLU A 157 -12.51 6.06 -4.25
C GLU A 157 -12.28 4.94 -3.24
N ALA A 158 -11.63 5.21 -2.11
CA ALA A 158 -11.44 4.26 -1.00
C ALA A 158 -12.77 3.71 -0.47
N ALA A 159 -13.79 4.55 -0.34
CA ALA A 159 -15.13 4.13 0.11
C ALA A 159 -15.77 3.11 -0.85
N ARG A 160 -15.49 3.17 -2.14
CA ARG A 160 -15.95 2.17 -3.12
C ARG A 160 -15.37 0.78 -2.84
N PHE A 161 -14.16 0.72 -2.28
CA PHE A 161 -13.52 -0.53 -1.84
C PHE A 161 -13.90 -0.94 -0.42
N GLY A 162 -14.63 -0.12 0.34
CA GLY A 162 -14.91 -0.37 1.75
C GLY A 162 -13.76 0.02 2.70
N ILE A 163 -12.85 0.87 2.25
CA ILE A 163 -11.82 1.51 3.08
C ILE A 163 -12.39 2.82 3.61
N GLN A 164 -12.27 3.06 4.91
CA GLN A 164 -12.82 4.23 5.57
C GLN A 164 -11.99 5.49 5.27
N ALA A 165 -12.63 6.66 5.38
CA ALA A 165 -11.98 7.93 5.05
C ALA A 165 -10.77 8.27 5.94
N ASP A 166 -10.73 7.78 7.18
CA ASP A 166 -9.58 7.93 8.09
C ASP A 166 -8.35 7.08 7.66
N ARG A 167 -8.55 6.17 6.72
CA ARG A 167 -7.52 5.32 6.10
C ARG A 167 -7.23 5.71 4.64
N ALA A 168 -7.77 6.83 4.18
CA ALA A 168 -7.56 7.34 2.82
C ALA A 168 -7.05 8.78 2.88
N VAL A 169 -6.09 9.15 2.03
CA VAL A 169 -5.54 10.49 1.98
C VAL A 169 -5.21 10.90 0.56
N ASN A 170 -5.47 12.17 0.24
CA ASN A 170 -5.02 12.79 -0.99
C ASN A 170 -3.60 13.33 -0.80
N TYR A 171 -2.74 13.15 -1.81
CA TYR A 171 -1.42 13.78 -1.84
C TYR A 171 -1.18 14.51 -3.16
N ASN A 172 -0.25 15.46 -3.17
CA ASN A 172 0.14 16.17 -4.39
C ASN A 172 1.08 15.29 -5.21
N ALA A 173 0.76 15.10 -6.51
CA ALA A 173 1.59 14.32 -7.45
C ALA A 173 2.82 15.12 -7.89
N ASP A 174 3.72 15.38 -6.96
CA ASP A 174 5.02 16.03 -7.16
C ASP A 174 6.06 15.49 -6.17
N SER A 175 7.32 15.85 -6.34
CA SER A 175 8.43 15.36 -5.50
C SER A 175 8.23 15.62 -4.01
N VAL A 176 7.66 16.78 -3.64
CA VAL A 176 7.40 17.11 -2.23
C VAL A 176 6.27 16.28 -1.67
N GLY A 177 5.13 16.19 -2.39
CA GLY A 177 3.99 15.36 -1.97
C GLY A 177 4.35 13.89 -1.88
N THR A 178 5.16 13.38 -2.81
CA THR A 178 5.66 12.00 -2.78
C THR A 178 6.56 11.76 -1.56
N ALA A 179 7.45 12.68 -1.21
CA ALA A 179 8.27 12.56 -0.01
C ALA A 179 7.41 12.56 1.28
N VAL A 180 6.44 13.49 1.36
CA VAL A 180 5.55 13.62 2.53
C VAL A 180 4.68 12.38 2.70
N ILE A 181 4.16 11.79 1.61
CA ILE A 181 3.32 10.59 1.70
C ILE A 181 4.12 9.37 2.16
N TYR A 182 5.34 9.15 1.68
CA TYR A 182 6.16 8.03 2.15
C TYR A 182 6.62 8.19 3.61
N GLU A 183 6.83 9.44 4.09
CA GLU A 183 7.05 9.69 5.52
C GLU A 183 5.82 9.30 6.34
N ALA A 184 4.63 9.70 5.92
CA ALA A 184 3.37 9.36 6.60
C ALA A 184 3.10 7.84 6.58
N VAL A 185 3.36 7.16 5.46
CA VAL A 185 3.27 5.71 5.38
C VAL A 185 4.23 5.05 6.36
N SER A 186 5.46 5.55 6.47
CA SER A 186 6.43 5.03 7.45
C SER A 186 5.92 5.13 8.88
N GLU A 187 5.32 6.27 9.27
CA GLU A 187 4.69 6.46 10.60
C GLU A 187 3.52 5.49 10.83
N ALA A 188 2.67 5.28 9.81
CA ALA A 188 1.56 4.33 9.87
C ALA A 188 2.06 2.89 10.05
N VAL A 189 3.07 2.47 9.28
CA VAL A 189 3.69 1.14 9.39
C VAL A 189 4.30 0.94 10.79
N CYS A 190 5.04 1.92 11.31
CA CYS A 190 5.58 1.85 12.68
C CYS A 190 4.48 1.67 13.73
N SER A 191 3.35 2.39 13.59
CA SER A 191 2.21 2.25 14.51
C SER A 191 1.63 0.84 14.49
N VAL A 192 1.43 0.26 13.29
CA VAL A 192 0.91 -1.10 13.14
C VAL A 192 1.89 -2.12 13.70
N ARG A 193 3.19 -2.00 13.40
CA ARG A 193 4.23 -2.90 13.92
C ARG A 193 4.34 -2.86 15.44
N ALA A 194 4.23 -1.68 16.03
CA ALA A 194 4.19 -1.50 17.49
C ALA A 194 2.88 -1.95 18.15
N SER A 195 1.97 -2.60 17.41
CA SER A 195 0.64 -3.01 17.88
C SER A 195 -0.21 -1.88 18.49
N LYS A 196 0.04 -0.65 18.03
CA LYS A 196 -0.75 0.53 18.40
C LYS A 196 -1.90 0.70 17.40
N SER A 197 -3.03 1.20 17.89
CA SER A 197 -4.09 1.62 16.98
C SER A 197 -3.57 2.76 16.10
N MET A 198 -3.78 2.64 14.80
CA MET A 198 -3.46 3.72 13.87
C MET A 198 -4.43 4.87 14.11
N SER A 199 -3.95 5.95 14.74
CA SER A 199 -4.71 7.19 14.94
C SER A 199 -4.64 8.04 13.67
N ASP A 200 -5.51 9.04 13.52
CA ASP A 200 -5.51 9.94 12.35
C ASP A 200 -4.25 10.81 12.24
N SER A 201 -3.36 10.77 13.24
CA SER A 201 -2.13 11.57 13.25
C SER A 201 -1.19 11.24 12.09
N TRP A 202 -1.21 9.99 11.59
CA TRP A 202 -0.35 9.56 10.49
C TRP A 202 -0.54 10.39 9.22
N ARG A 203 -1.78 10.83 8.93
CA ARG A 203 -2.14 11.57 7.72
C ARG A 203 -2.00 13.09 7.85
N ARG A 204 -1.84 13.62 9.06
CA ARG A 204 -1.90 15.06 9.33
C ARG A 204 -0.97 15.91 8.45
N LYS A 205 0.29 15.49 8.31
CA LYS A 205 1.28 16.19 7.49
C LYS A 205 0.87 16.23 6.01
N VAL A 206 0.32 15.10 5.52
CA VAL A 206 -0.15 14.99 4.13
C VAL A 206 -1.35 15.89 3.88
N ASP A 207 -2.33 15.86 4.80
CA ASP A 207 -3.52 16.73 4.73
C ASP A 207 -3.15 18.22 4.77
N GLU A 208 -2.16 18.61 5.60
CA GLU A 208 -1.65 19.97 5.67
C GLU A 208 -0.94 20.38 4.38
N ASP A 209 -0.08 19.51 3.83
CA ASP A 209 0.60 19.76 2.56
C ASP A 209 -0.39 19.87 1.40
N TYR A 210 -1.34 18.95 1.34
CA TYR A 210 -2.38 18.95 0.30
C TYR A 210 -3.25 20.21 0.36
N LYS A 211 -3.67 20.65 1.56
CA LYS A 211 -4.44 21.88 1.74
C LYS A 211 -3.68 23.15 1.37
N LYS A 212 -2.36 23.19 1.62
CA LYS A 212 -1.54 24.39 1.33
C LYS A 212 -1.16 24.50 -0.14
N ARG A 213 -0.96 23.37 -0.83
CA ARG A 213 -0.42 23.31 -2.19
C ARG A 213 -1.36 22.69 -3.21
N GLY A 214 -2.36 21.93 -2.77
CA GLY A 214 -3.37 21.32 -3.65
C GLY A 214 -4.18 22.41 -4.36
N LYS A 215 -4.38 22.20 -5.65
CA LYS A 215 -5.18 23.11 -6.51
C LYS A 215 -6.64 22.68 -6.55
#